data_484583fa617598251cfd5f3d812b5f89
#
_entry.id   484583fa617598251cfd5f3d812b5f89
#
_cell.length_a   1.000
_cell.length_b   1.000
_cell.length_c   1.000
_cell.angle_alpha   90.00
_cell.angle_beta   90.00
_cell.angle_gamma   90.00
#
_symmetry.space_group_name_H-M   'P 1'
#
loop_
_entity.id
_entity.type
_entity.pdbx_description
1 polymer ?
#
loop_
_entity_poly.entity_id
_entity_poly.type
_entity_poly.pdbx_seq_one_letter_code
_entity_poly.pdbx_strand_id
1 'polypeptide(L)'
;MNAVKRGLALILKKPDFRNLMSAQLLAQAGDGIVQTALAKFIVFGGQEGFDLEGARDPQELLRIALYLFVPYTILSPFLGVVIDRWDRRRLLWLANGLRAVVILLIGLVTIDRLPDFVVFLAFLLTLTSTRIVLATKAAAIPATVGETDLVDANAVSQLGGALFQLGGAGVAFVAAEYVEPDPIAIAGALVYGIGAIFALKIRHAGEARAKLTFGQELGRVVGNIADGLREVGRTPKAGAAITTYFWLRLLWSFSIVSIGFVARELLGNEEMTILVITGGAGAIGAVLGFVLAPRLVERVKTTGTLVLGASLVAGAAIMVFGAIEMNVALAIMTFWLGFGFFLAKITLDSMVQEALGDDFRGRAFSLYDIAYNLAWVIAAGGLKVFYSPDIQGLLIAAMGAVFLVGVAGIAAWYRNAGLLSAVAPRSVR
;
A
#
# COMPACT_ATOMS: atom_id res chain seq x y z
N MET A 1 18.43 20.85 -11.06
CA MET A 1 18.93 19.53 -10.62
C MET A 1 17.83 18.87 -9.84
N ASN A 2 17.38 17.67 -10.24
CA ASN A 2 16.19 17.06 -9.65
C ASN A 2 16.40 16.74 -8.15
N ALA A 3 15.35 16.89 -7.32
CA ALA A 3 15.34 16.59 -5.89
C ALA A 3 15.97 15.21 -5.56
N VAL A 4 15.71 14.20 -6.40
CA VAL A 4 16.30 12.87 -6.26
C VAL A 4 17.84 12.89 -6.36
N LYS A 5 18.44 13.65 -7.29
CA LYS A 5 19.90 13.75 -7.41
C LYS A 5 20.51 14.41 -6.17
N ARG A 6 19.87 15.45 -5.62
CA ARG A 6 20.31 16.08 -4.38
C ARG A 6 20.15 15.13 -3.20
N GLY A 7 19.04 14.42 -3.10
CA GLY A 7 18.81 13.42 -2.08
C GLY A 7 19.85 12.28 -2.09
N LEU A 8 20.25 11.80 -3.27
CA LEU A 8 21.33 10.82 -3.41
C LEU A 8 22.67 11.38 -2.91
N ALA A 9 22.96 12.65 -3.18
CA ALA A 9 24.16 13.30 -2.66
C ALA A 9 24.15 13.40 -1.12
N LEU A 10 22.97 13.52 -0.48
CA LEU A 10 22.84 13.52 0.98
C LEU A 10 23.22 12.17 1.59
N ILE A 11 22.89 11.06 0.92
CA ILE A 11 23.29 9.70 1.37
C ILE A 11 24.81 9.59 1.47
N LEU A 12 25.55 10.20 0.55
CA LEU A 12 27.01 10.19 0.57
C LEU A 12 27.62 11.12 1.63
N LYS A 13 26.96 12.27 1.87
CA LYS A 13 27.50 13.33 2.74
C LYS A 13 27.12 13.16 4.22
N LYS A 14 25.97 12.57 4.53
CA LYS A 14 25.42 12.49 5.91
C LYS A 14 25.35 11.04 6.39
N PRO A 15 26.28 10.60 7.27
CA PRO A 15 26.40 9.21 7.70
C PRO A 15 25.14 8.65 8.36
N ASP A 16 24.46 9.43 9.23
CA ASP A 16 23.22 8.99 9.88
C ASP A 16 22.07 8.84 8.89
N PHE A 17 21.95 9.75 7.91
CA PHE A 17 20.97 9.62 6.83
C PHE A 17 21.27 8.41 5.94
N ARG A 18 22.54 8.15 5.61
CA ARG A 18 22.94 6.94 4.88
C ARG A 18 22.52 5.67 5.62
N ASN A 19 22.82 5.58 6.92
CA ASN A 19 22.47 4.43 7.72
C ASN A 19 20.95 4.26 7.84
N LEU A 20 20.19 5.35 7.99
CA LEU A 20 18.75 5.37 8.01
C LEU A 20 18.15 4.88 6.67
N MET A 21 18.69 5.40 5.57
CA MET A 21 18.27 4.98 4.22
C MET A 21 18.61 3.51 3.96
N SER A 22 19.81 3.05 4.32
CA SER A 22 20.19 1.64 4.18
C SER A 22 19.27 0.73 4.99
N ALA A 23 18.98 1.09 6.25
CA ALA A 23 18.02 0.33 7.08
C ALA A 23 16.63 0.28 6.47
N GLN A 24 16.12 1.41 5.93
CA GLN A 24 14.82 1.48 5.27
C GLN A 24 14.77 0.68 3.97
N LEU A 25 15.73 0.89 3.07
CA LEU A 25 15.72 0.25 1.75
C LEU A 25 15.83 -1.26 1.87
N LEU A 26 16.68 -1.76 2.76
CA LEU A 26 16.77 -3.18 3.06
C LEU A 26 15.49 -3.71 3.72
N ALA A 27 14.89 -2.94 4.65
CA ALA A 27 13.61 -3.29 5.22
C ALA A 27 12.53 -3.46 4.16
N GLN A 28 12.42 -2.54 3.20
CA GLN A 28 11.43 -2.59 2.13
C GLN A 28 11.74 -3.66 1.08
N ALA A 29 13.01 -3.92 0.77
CA ALA A 29 13.39 -5.08 -0.04
C ALA A 29 12.98 -6.40 0.64
N GLY A 30 13.29 -6.53 1.93
CA GLY A 30 12.84 -7.65 2.76
C GLY A 30 11.32 -7.79 2.79
N ASP A 31 10.58 -6.67 2.89
CA ASP A 31 9.12 -6.66 2.80
C ASP A 31 8.63 -7.24 1.47
N GLY A 32 9.21 -6.82 0.35
CA GLY A 32 8.89 -7.36 -0.97
C GLY A 32 9.16 -8.87 -1.04
N ILE A 33 10.32 -9.32 -0.57
CA ILE A 33 10.72 -10.74 -0.59
C ILE A 33 9.80 -11.58 0.28
N VAL A 34 9.66 -11.23 1.56
CA VAL A 34 8.91 -12.02 2.55
C VAL A 34 7.42 -12.01 2.26
N GLN A 35 6.85 -10.85 1.90
CA GLN A 35 5.42 -10.77 1.56
C GLN A 35 5.09 -11.61 0.34
N THR A 36 5.97 -11.70 -0.65
CA THR A 36 5.77 -12.58 -1.82
C THR A 36 5.85 -14.05 -1.42
N ALA A 37 6.84 -14.47 -0.61
CA ALA A 37 6.95 -15.83 -0.13
C ALA A 37 5.74 -16.26 0.71
N LEU A 38 5.33 -15.42 1.66
CA LEU A 38 4.16 -15.69 2.51
C LEU A 38 2.85 -15.61 1.73
N ALA A 39 2.73 -14.71 0.75
CA ALA A 39 1.55 -14.62 -0.11
C ALA A 39 1.39 -15.89 -0.96
N LYS A 40 2.50 -16.45 -1.47
CA LYS A 40 2.48 -17.74 -2.17
C LYS A 40 1.87 -18.83 -1.27
N PHE A 41 2.35 -18.96 -0.04
CA PHE A 41 1.79 -19.90 0.92
C PHE A 41 0.33 -19.61 1.25
N ILE A 42 -0.01 -18.34 1.53
CA ILE A 42 -1.35 -17.93 1.94
C ILE A 42 -2.37 -18.12 0.82
N VAL A 43 -2.02 -17.79 -0.41
CA VAL A 43 -2.96 -17.81 -1.55
C VAL A 43 -3.00 -19.19 -2.19
N PHE A 44 -1.85 -19.84 -2.35
CA PHE A 44 -1.69 -21.09 -3.10
C PHE A 44 -1.48 -22.34 -2.21
N GLY A 45 -1.55 -22.20 -0.89
CA GLY A 45 -1.45 -23.33 0.04
C GLY A 45 -0.07 -23.95 0.19
N GLY A 46 0.99 -23.27 -0.25
CA GLY A 46 2.38 -23.71 -0.08
C GLY A 46 2.87 -24.77 -1.09
N GLN A 47 2.07 -25.17 -2.07
CA GLN A 47 2.45 -26.17 -3.09
C GLN A 47 3.51 -25.64 -4.05
N GLU A 48 4.21 -26.54 -4.75
CA GLU A 48 5.22 -26.18 -5.74
C GLU A 48 4.63 -25.31 -6.87
N GLY A 49 5.36 -24.27 -7.26
CA GLY A 49 4.93 -23.34 -8.28
C GLY A 49 3.82 -22.37 -7.81
N PHE A 50 3.22 -21.63 -8.75
CA PHE A 50 2.00 -20.85 -8.57
C PHE A 50 0.83 -21.67 -9.13
N ASP A 51 0.57 -22.83 -8.54
CA ASP A 51 -0.52 -23.70 -8.95
C ASP A 51 -1.86 -23.06 -8.53
N LEU A 52 -2.62 -22.60 -9.51
CA LEU A 52 -3.92 -22.01 -9.30
C LEU A 52 -4.99 -23.07 -8.99
N GLU A 53 -4.78 -24.34 -9.34
CA GLU A 53 -5.70 -25.42 -8.93
C GLU A 53 -5.65 -25.62 -7.41
N GLY A 54 -4.46 -25.42 -6.80
CA GLY A 54 -4.27 -25.42 -5.34
C GLY A 54 -4.66 -24.11 -4.65
N ALA A 55 -5.02 -23.06 -5.39
CA ALA A 55 -5.39 -21.78 -4.77
C ALA A 55 -6.61 -21.92 -3.86
N ARG A 56 -6.56 -21.24 -2.72
CA ARG A 56 -7.63 -21.27 -1.73
C ARG A 56 -8.93 -20.70 -2.28
N ASP A 57 -10.04 -21.23 -1.83
CA ASP A 57 -11.36 -20.76 -2.26
C ASP A 57 -11.66 -19.33 -1.74
N PRO A 58 -12.68 -18.65 -2.28
CA PRO A 58 -13.07 -17.32 -1.82
C PRO A 58 -13.40 -17.23 -0.33
N GLN A 59 -13.89 -18.31 0.28
CA GLN A 59 -14.22 -18.34 1.71
C GLN A 59 -12.96 -18.33 2.57
N GLU A 60 -11.95 -19.06 2.17
CA GLU A 60 -10.63 -19.05 2.86
C GLU A 60 -9.94 -17.71 2.69
N LEU A 61 -9.94 -17.13 1.50
CA LEU A 61 -9.37 -15.79 1.27
C LEU A 61 -10.08 -14.71 2.11
N LEU A 62 -11.39 -14.83 2.30
CA LEU A 62 -12.11 -13.94 3.21
C LEU A 62 -11.63 -14.11 4.65
N ARG A 63 -11.47 -15.36 5.14
CA ARG A 63 -10.92 -15.62 6.48
C ARG A 63 -9.54 -15.00 6.64
N ILE A 64 -8.67 -15.17 5.67
CA ILE A 64 -7.32 -14.59 5.66
C ILE A 64 -7.39 -13.07 5.70
N ALA A 65 -8.25 -12.46 4.88
CA ALA A 65 -8.45 -11.02 4.89
C ALA A 65 -8.92 -10.52 6.27
N LEU A 66 -9.86 -11.23 6.92
CA LEU A 66 -10.31 -10.89 8.27
C LEU A 66 -9.18 -11.03 9.31
N TYR A 67 -8.44 -12.12 9.28
CA TYR A 67 -7.37 -12.37 10.24
C TYR A 67 -6.19 -11.40 10.10
N LEU A 68 -5.91 -10.90 8.89
CA LEU A 68 -4.80 -9.99 8.64
C LEU A 68 -5.23 -8.51 8.73
N PHE A 69 -6.28 -8.14 8.04
CA PHE A 69 -6.61 -6.73 7.86
C PHE A 69 -7.44 -6.14 8.99
N VAL A 70 -8.27 -6.92 9.68
CA VAL A 70 -9.04 -6.40 10.82
C VAL A 70 -8.14 -6.06 12.00
N PRO A 71 -7.28 -6.97 12.52
CA PRO A 71 -6.34 -6.62 13.58
C PRO A 71 -5.38 -5.50 13.16
N TYR A 72 -4.89 -5.53 11.93
CA TYR A 72 -4.00 -4.50 11.41
C TYR A 72 -4.68 -3.12 11.36
N THR A 73 -5.93 -3.05 10.92
CA THR A 73 -6.72 -1.80 10.90
C THR A 73 -6.91 -1.23 12.29
N ILE A 74 -7.17 -2.10 13.27
CA ILE A 74 -7.34 -1.71 14.67
C ILE A 74 -6.02 -1.25 15.29
N LEU A 75 -4.92 -1.96 15.03
CA LEU A 75 -3.62 -1.66 15.61
C LEU A 75 -2.94 -0.43 15.00
N SER A 76 -3.13 -0.20 13.70
CA SER A 76 -2.42 0.84 12.94
C SER A 76 -2.49 2.24 13.57
N PRO A 77 -3.64 2.77 14.02
CA PRO A 77 -3.70 4.09 14.65
C PRO A 77 -2.92 4.19 15.97
N PHE A 78 -2.77 3.07 16.68
CA PHE A 78 -2.10 3.02 17.98
C PHE A 78 -0.58 2.89 17.88
N LEU A 79 -0.05 2.55 16.72
CA LEU A 79 1.41 2.45 16.49
C LEU A 79 2.11 3.79 16.73
N GLY A 80 1.44 4.91 16.49
CA GLY A 80 1.95 6.25 16.77
C GLY A 80 2.34 6.43 18.24
N VAL A 81 1.56 5.86 19.17
CA VAL A 81 1.85 5.90 20.63
C VAL A 81 3.19 5.22 20.94
N VAL A 82 3.48 4.10 20.28
CA VAL A 82 4.74 3.38 20.46
C VAL A 82 5.90 4.20 19.91
N ILE A 83 5.73 4.79 18.71
CA ILE A 83 6.76 5.57 18.00
C ILE A 83 7.14 6.83 18.79
N ASP A 84 6.18 7.50 19.39
CA ASP A 84 6.42 8.72 20.16
C ASP A 84 7.11 8.48 21.52
N ARG A 85 7.01 7.25 22.06
CA ARG A 85 7.56 6.87 23.38
C ARG A 85 8.95 6.29 23.33
N TRP A 86 9.28 5.63 22.23
CA TRP A 86 10.51 4.86 22.15
C TRP A 86 11.58 5.61 21.36
N ASP A 87 12.83 5.38 21.72
CA ASP A 87 13.96 5.81 20.92
C ASP A 87 13.87 5.26 19.50
N ARG A 88 13.93 6.14 18.52
CA ARG A 88 13.71 5.81 17.11
C ARG A 88 14.72 4.82 16.56
N ARG A 89 15.97 4.90 17.00
CA ARG A 89 17.01 3.93 16.66
C ARG A 89 16.65 2.55 17.19
N ARG A 90 16.21 2.48 18.46
CA ARG A 90 15.79 1.21 19.07
C ARG A 90 14.59 0.62 18.35
N LEU A 91 13.59 1.41 18.01
CA LEU A 91 12.44 0.95 17.24
C LEU A 91 12.83 0.38 15.87
N LEU A 92 13.71 1.07 15.14
CA LEU A 92 14.14 0.63 13.82
C LEU A 92 14.87 -0.71 13.87
N TRP A 93 15.81 -0.90 14.82
CA TRP A 93 16.54 -2.16 14.91
C TRP A 93 15.70 -3.29 15.52
N LEU A 94 14.85 -3.01 16.52
CA LEU A 94 13.96 -4.01 17.11
C LEU A 94 12.91 -4.50 16.09
N ALA A 95 12.26 -3.59 15.37
CA ALA A 95 11.28 -3.97 14.36
C ALA A 95 11.89 -4.80 13.24
N ASN A 96 13.08 -4.44 12.73
CA ASN A 96 13.78 -5.21 11.73
C ASN A 96 14.34 -6.53 12.29
N GLY A 97 14.92 -6.51 13.50
CA GLY A 97 15.50 -7.68 14.14
C GLY A 97 14.44 -8.71 14.54
N LEU A 98 13.30 -8.26 15.10
CA LEU A 98 12.22 -9.16 15.50
C LEU A 98 11.66 -9.92 14.28
N ARG A 99 11.34 -9.20 13.20
CA ARG A 99 10.85 -9.87 11.99
C ARG A 99 11.91 -10.74 11.31
N ALA A 100 13.21 -10.34 11.36
CA ALA A 100 14.27 -11.20 10.88
C ALA A 100 14.31 -12.54 11.62
N VAL A 101 14.24 -12.52 12.95
CA VAL A 101 14.24 -13.74 13.79
C VAL A 101 12.99 -14.58 13.53
N VAL A 102 11.80 -13.97 13.54
CA VAL A 102 10.53 -14.71 13.36
C VAL A 102 10.46 -15.36 11.98
N ILE A 103 10.78 -14.62 10.92
CA ILE A 103 10.75 -15.16 9.56
C ILE A 103 11.85 -16.19 9.33
N LEU A 104 13.03 -16.00 9.91
CA LEU A 104 14.09 -17.01 9.87
C LEU A 104 13.65 -18.32 10.53
N LEU A 105 13.03 -18.24 11.71
CA LEU A 105 12.54 -19.44 12.42
C LEU A 105 11.44 -20.14 11.62
N ILE A 106 10.53 -19.40 10.99
CA ILE A 106 9.48 -19.97 10.15
C ILE A 106 10.10 -20.70 8.94
N GLY A 107 11.02 -20.06 8.21
CA GLY A 107 11.68 -20.69 7.07
C GLY A 107 12.54 -21.89 7.43
N LEU A 108 13.15 -21.93 8.64
CA LEU A 108 13.94 -23.07 9.11
C LEU A 108 13.07 -24.25 9.56
N VAL A 109 11.87 -24.01 10.06
CA VAL A 109 10.92 -25.08 10.48
C VAL A 109 10.17 -25.68 9.30
N THR A 110 10.21 -25.02 8.15
CA THR A 110 9.41 -25.26 6.95
C THR A 110 7.97 -24.76 7.12
N ILE A 111 7.58 -23.81 6.29
CA ILE A 111 6.29 -23.09 6.37
C ILE A 111 5.10 -24.07 6.35
N ASP A 112 5.16 -25.10 5.50
CA ASP A 112 4.08 -26.09 5.32
C ASP A 112 3.83 -26.98 6.57
N ARG A 113 4.80 -27.07 7.48
CA ARG A 113 4.64 -27.82 8.74
C ARG A 113 4.03 -27.00 9.85
N LEU A 114 3.89 -25.70 9.64
CA LEU A 114 3.32 -24.80 10.65
C LEU A 114 1.80 -24.68 10.48
N PRO A 115 1.05 -24.57 11.57
CA PRO A 115 -0.36 -24.22 11.46
C PRO A 115 -0.53 -22.87 10.76
N ASP A 116 -1.51 -22.76 9.87
CA ASP A 116 -1.84 -21.54 9.12
C ASP A 116 -1.87 -20.29 10.02
N PHE A 117 -2.42 -20.43 11.22
CA PHE A 117 -2.48 -19.34 12.21
C PHE A 117 -1.09 -18.76 12.57
N VAL A 118 -0.05 -19.58 12.64
CA VAL A 118 1.32 -19.14 12.94
C VAL A 118 1.87 -18.31 11.79
N VAL A 119 1.64 -18.77 10.56
CA VAL A 119 2.05 -18.06 9.34
C VAL A 119 1.31 -16.72 9.21
N PHE A 120 0.01 -16.71 9.48
CA PHE A 120 -0.79 -15.46 9.48
C PHE A 120 -0.34 -14.49 10.56
N LEU A 121 -0.02 -14.98 11.76
CA LEU A 121 0.50 -14.13 12.84
C LEU A 121 1.86 -13.53 12.48
N ALA A 122 2.74 -14.28 11.84
CA ALA A 122 4.02 -13.78 11.35
C ALA A 122 3.84 -12.75 10.23
N PHE A 123 2.88 -12.96 9.33
CA PHE A 123 2.55 -11.99 8.29
C PHE A 123 2.01 -10.68 8.89
N LEU A 124 1.11 -10.77 9.86
CA LEU A 124 0.58 -9.62 10.61
C LEU A 124 1.71 -8.87 11.35
N LEU A 125 2.64 -9.60 11.98
CA LEU A 125 3.81 -9.03 12.63
C LEU A 125 4.68 -8.27 11.61
N THR A 126 4.90 -8.86 10.43
CA THR A 126 5.68 -8.24 9.36
C THR A 126 5.02 -6.94 8.89
N LEU A 127 3.72 -6.96 8.60
CA LEU A 127 2.96 -5.77 8.20
C LEU A 127 3.01 -4.66 9.26
N THR A 128 2.81 -5.03 10.53
CA THR A 128 2.85 -4.10 11.66
C THR A 128 4.24 -3.49 11.82
N SER A 129 5.29 -4.30 11.73
CA SER A 129 6.68 -3.86 11.80
C SER A 129 7.04 -2.93 10.62
N THR A 130 6.55 -3.21 9.42
CA THR A 130 6.71 -2.32 8.26
C THR A 130 6.15 -0.92 8.56
N ARG A 131 4.97 -0.83 9.17
CA ARG A 131 4.39 0.47 9.56
C ARG A 131 5.23 1.18 10.61
N ILE A 132 5.71 0.46 11.62
CA ILE A 132 6.61 1.02 12.64
C ILE A 132 7.87 1.58 11.98
N VAL A 133 8.51 0.82 11.09
CA VAL A 133 9.74 1.26 10.38
C VAL A 133 9.47 2.50 9.53
N LEU A 134 8.39 2.51 8.72
CA LEU A 134 8.08 3.63 7.83
C LEU A 134 7.74 4.92 8.61
N ALA A 135 6.95 4.81 9.67
CA ALA A 135 6.59 5.97 10.47
C ALA A 135 7.76 6.47 11.32
N THR A 136 8.55 5.55 11.91
CA THR A 136 9.77 5.91 12.66
C THR A 136 10.81 6.58 11.76
N LYS A 137 11.00 6.05 10.54
CA LYS A 137 11.86 6.67 9.52
C LYS A 137 11.41 8.08 9.19
N ALA A 138 10.12 8.29 8.92
CA ALA A 138 9.60 9.62 8.60
C ALA A 138 9.86 10.63 9.73
N ALA A 139 9.73 10.18 11.00
CA ALA A 139 10.06 10.99 12.17
C ALA A 139 11.56 11.23 12.35
N ALA A 140 12.44 10.31 11.90
CA ALA A 140 13.88 10.41 12.06
C ALA A 140 14.59 11.25 10.96
N ILE A 141 14.02 11.35 9.76
CA ILE A 141 14.62 12.10 8.64
C ILE A 141 15.04 13.52 9.05
N PRO A 142 14.20 14.36 9.71
CA PRO A 142 14.60 15.71 10.07
C PRO A 142 15.85 15.78 10.94
N ALA A 143 16.03 14.84 11.89
CA ALA A 143 17.20 14.78 12.75
C ALA A 143 18.47 14.36 12.02
N THR A 144 18.34 13.64 10.89
CA THR A 144 19.51 13.15 10.12
C THR A 144 19.97 14.10 9.03
N VAL A 145 19.07 14.94 8.46
CA VAL A 145 19.42 15.83 7.34
C VAL A 145 19.30 17.32 7.64
N GLY A 146 18.53 17.70 8.67
CA GLY A 146 18.17 19.10 8.93
C GLY A 146 17.02 19.60 8.06
N GLU A 147 16.50 20.78 8.38
CA GLU A 147 15.25 21.31 7.78
C GLU A 147 15.39 21.66 6.30
N THR A 148 16.55 22.16 5.88
CA THR A 148 16.80 22.61 4.50
C THR A 148 16.76 21.48 3.46
N ASP A 149 17.08 20.25 3.86
CA ASP A 149 17.26 19.11 2.98
C ASP A 149 16.06 18.14 3.02
N LEU A 150 14.99 18.46 3.76
CA LEU A 150 13.87 17.56 4.00
C LEU A 150 13.15 17.10 2.72
N VAL A 151 12.93 18.02 1.77
CA VAL A 151 12.24 17.70 0.52
C VAL A 151 13.04 16.69 -0.30
N ASP A 152 14.34 16.92 -0.41
CA ASP A 152 15.25 16.07 -1.19
C ASP A 152 15.43 14.69 -0.51
N ALA A 153 15.54 14.67 0.82
CA ALA A 153 15.63 13.45 1.61
C ALA A 153 14.34 12.60 1.52
N ASN A 154 13.17 13.23 1.63
CA ASN A 154 11.89 12.54 1.49
C ASN A 154 11.68 11.99 0.07
N ALA A 155 12.06 12.74 -0.97
CA ALA A 155 11.94 12.30 -2.36
C ALA A 155 12.75 11.03 -2.62
N VAL A 156 14.04 10.99 -2.19
CA VAL A 156 14.88 9.81 -2.37
C VAL A 156 14.43 8.64 -1.50
N SER A 157 13.95 8.92 -0.30
CA SER A 157 13.42 7.90 0.62
C SER A 157 12.16 7.21 0.07
N GLN A 158 11.21 7.96 -0.45
CA GLN A 158 9.97 7.40 -0.98
C GLN A 158 10.21 6.63 -2.28
N LEU A 159 10.91 7.23 -3.23
CA LEU A 159 11.19 6.58 -4.50
C LEU A 159 12.09 5.34 -4.30
N GLY A 160 13.17 5.48 -3.54
CA GLY A 160 14.05 4.36 -3.24
C GLY A 160 13.33 3.22 -2.54
N GLY A 161 12.50 3.56 -1.55
CA GLY A 161 11.71 2.57 -0.83
C GLY A 161 10.76 1.78 -1.73
N ALA A 162 10.02 2.47 -2.60
CA ALA A 162 9.13 1.81 -3.56
C ALA A 162 9.90 0.90 -4.54
N LEU A 163 11.03 1.37 -5.07
CA LEU A 163 11.86 0.59 -5.98
C LEU A 163 12.46 -0.65 -5.31
N PHE A 164 12.92 -0.54 -4.07
CA PHE A 164 13.47 -1.68 -3.34
C PHE A 164 12.40 -2.70 -2.94
N GLN A 165 11.20 -2.25 -2.56
CA GLN A 165 10.08 -3.15 -2.27
C GLN A 165 9.62 -3.88 -3.53
N LEU A 166 9.41 -3.18 -4.64
CA LEU A 166 9.04 -3.78 -5.91
C LEU A 166 10.16 -4.70 -6.45
N GLY A 167 11.42 -4.28 -6.33
CA GLY A 167 12.57 -5.09 -6.72
C GLY A 167 12.67 -6.38 -5.90
N GLY A 168 12.50 -6.29 -4.58
CA GLY A 168 12.46 -7.46 -3.70
C GLY A 168 11.30 -8.41 -4.03
N ALA A 169 10.10 -7.86 -4.26
CA ALA A 169 8.93 -8.63 -4.67
C ALA A 169 9.15 -9.30 -6.03
N GLY A 170 9.70 -8.58 -7.01
CA GLY A 170 9.98 -9.13 -8.35
C GLY A 170 11.02 -10.25 -8.32
N VAL A 171 12.11 -10.09 -7.55
CA VAL A 171 13.11 -11.15 -7.39
C VAL A 171 12.51 -12.38 -6.71
N ALA A 172 11.74 -12.18 -5.63
CA ALA A 172 11.09 -13.28 -4.93
C ALA A 172 10.03 -13.97 -5.80
N PHE A 173 9.29 -13.21 -6.61
CA PHE A 173 8.30 -13.75 -7.54
C PHE A 173 8.95 -14.67 -8.58
N VAL A 174 10.03 -14.20 -9.21
CA VAL A 174 10.80 -15.04 -10.17
C VAL A 174 11.44 -16.23 -9.46
N ALA A 175 12.01 -16.05 -8.28
CA ALA A 175 12.61 -17.14 -7.53
C ALA A 175 11.57 -18.21 -7.13
N ALA A 176 10.34 -17.80 -6.82
CA ALA A 176 9.26 -18.70 -6.41
C ALA A 176 8.79 -19.67 -7.51
N GLU A 177 9.21 -19.48 -8.75
CA GLU A 177 9.02 -20.44 -9.83
C GLU A 177 9.95 -21.66 -9.70
N TYR A 178 11.15 -21.43 -9.15
CA TYR A 178 12.22 -22.44 -9.10
C TYR A 178 12.56 -22.92 -7.70
N VAL A 179 12.08 -22.22 -6.68
CA VAL A 179 12.48 -22.41 -5.29
C VAL A 179 11.24 -22.35 -4.39
N GLU A 180 11.19 -23.24 -3.41
CA GLU A 180 10.15 -23.24 -2.38
C GLU A 180 10.08 -21.93 -1.58
N PRO A 181 8.96 -21.65 -0.90
CA PRO A 181 8.80 -20.41 -0.11
C PRO A 181 9.83 -20.25 1.01
N ASP A 182 10.29 -21.35 1.62
CA ASP A 182 11.18 -21.32 2.79
C ASP A 182 12.52 -20.65 2.53
N PRO A 183 13.32 -21.03 1.52
CA PRO A 183 14.57 -20.34 1.19
C PRO A 183 14.37 -18.87 0.83
N ILE A 184 13.25 -18.53 0.19
CA ILE A 184 12.90 -17.14 -0.14
C ILE A 184 12.64 -16.34 1.14
N ALA A 185 11.87 -16.92 2.08
CA ALA A 185 11.60 -16.31 3.38
C ALA A 185 12.91 -16.12 4.19
N ILE A 186 13.79 -17.14 4.20
CA ILE A 186 15.12 -17.05 4.84
C ILE A 186 15.96 -15.91 4.23
N ALA A 187 16.00 -15.80 2.90
CA ALA A 187 16.70 -14.69 2.24
C ALA A 187 16.14 -13.32 2.67
N GLY A 188 14.82 -13.18 2.73
CA GLY A 188 14.18 -11.98 3.23
C GLY A 188 14.49 -11.67 4.69
N ALA A 189 14.53 -12.71 5.55
CA ALA A 189 14.93 -12.59 6.95
C ALA A 189 16.37 -12.07 7.11
N LEU A 190 17.28 -12.56 6.29
CA LEU A 190 18.68 -12.07 6.27
C LEU A 190 18.75 -10.60 5.85
N VAL A 191 17.97 -10.19 4.86
CA VAL A 191 17.88 -8.79 4.41
C VAL A 191 17.35 -7.91 5.54
N TYR A 192 16.33 -8.33 6.29
CA TYR A 192 15.88 -7.61 7.49
C TYR A 192 16.98 -7.52 8.56
N GLY A 193 17.71 -8.61 8.80
CA GLY A 193 18.82 -8.63 9.76
C GLY A 193 19.91 -7.63 9.41
N ILE A 194 20.29 -7.54 8.14
CA ILE A 194 21.24 -6.53 7.65
C ILE A 194 20.67 -5.13 7.86
N GLY A 195 19.38 -4.92 7.56
CA GLY A 195 18.69 -3.66 7.84
C GLY A 195 18.74 -3.26 9.32
N ALA A 196 18.55 -4.22 10.25
CA ALA A 196 18.70 -4.00 11.68
C ALA A 196 20.12 -3.55 12.07
N ILE A 197 21.17 -4.13 11.45
CA ILE A 197 22.55 -3.73 11.69
C ILE A 197 22.80 -2.28 11.26
N PHE A 198 22.25 -1.85 10.12
CA PHE A 198 22.35 -0.44 9.70
C PHE A 198 21.59 0.49 10.65
N ALA A 199 20.44 0.07 11.16
CA ALA A 199 19.70 0.85 12.16
C ALA A 199 20.53 1.07 13.44
N LEU A 200 21.29 0.07 13.89
CA LEU A 200 22.19 0.19 15.04
C LEU A 200 23.33 1.23 14.83
N LYS A 201 23.73 1.48 13.59
CA LYS A 201 24.79 2.45 13.26
C LYS A 201 24.32 3.91 13.24
N ILE A 202 23.01 4.17 13.35
CA ILE A 202 22.46 5.53 13.44
C ILE A 202 22.83 6.10 14.82
N ARG A 203 23.46 7.27 14.86
CA ARG A 203 23.85 7.92 16.10
C ARG A 203 22.77 8.89 16.60
N HIS A 204 22.18 9.66 15.69
CA HIS A 204 21.21 10.70 15.98
C HIS A 204 19.94 10.49 15.14
N ALA A 205 18.92 9.86 15.72
CA ALA A 205 17.61 9.62 15.10
C ALA A 205 16.51 10.55 15.63
N GLY A 206 16.87 11.48 16.54
CA GLY A 206 15.92 12.31 17.27
C GLY A 206 15.40 11.62 18.53
N GLU A 207 14.92 12.42 19.47
CA GLU A 207 14.46 11.96 20.78
C GLU A 207 12.99 11.55 20.78
N ALA A 208 12.62 10.68 21.74
CA ALA A 208 11.23 10.36 22.03
C ALA A 208 10.50 11.62 22.57
N ARG A 209 9.26 11.82 22.13
CA ARG A 209 8.49 13.05 22.45
C ARG A 209 7.34 12.83 23.45
N ALA A 210 7.12 11.61 23.92
CA ALA A 210 5.96 11.30 24.75
C ALA A 210 6.03 12.01 26.11
N LYS A 211 5.02 12.82 26.39
CA LYS A 211 4.84 13.52 27.68
C LYS A 211 3.66 12.97 28.51
N LEU A 212 2.83 12.11 27.91
CA LEU A 212 1.59 11.59 28.52
C LEU A 212 1.77 10.14 28.99
N THR A 213 0.92 9.66 29.89
CA THR A 213 0.85 8.25 30.27
C THR A 213 0.31 7.42 29.08
N PHE A 214 0.57 6.10 29.08
CA PHE A 214 0.12 5.22 27.99
C PHE A 214 -1.40 5.28 27.79
N GLY A 215 -2.18 5.24 28.90
CA GLY A 215 -3.65 5.32 28.82
C GLY A 215 -4.16 6.66 28.28
N GLN A 216 -3.50 7.76 28.66
CA GLN A 216 -3.85 9.09 28.13
C GLN A 216 -3.57 9.21 26.63
N GLU A 217 -2.48 8.64 26.15
CA GLU A 217 -2.17 8.62 24.73
C GLU A 217 -3.14 7.75 23.94
N LEU A 218 -3.53 6.59 24.51
CA LEU A 218 -4.53 5.72 23.92
C LEU A 218 -5.90 6.45 23.76
N GLY A 219 -6.35 7.11 24.81
CA GLY A 219 -7.56 7.93 24.80
C GLY A 219 -7.46 9.08 23.80
N ARG A 220 -6.27 9.69 23.66
CA ARG A 220 -5.99 10.73 22.67
C ARG A 220 -6.09 10.22 21.24
N VAL A 221 -5.61 8.99 20.94
CA VAL A 221 -5.73 8.39 19.60
C VAL A 221 -7.20 8.22 19.22
N VAL A 222 -8.02 7.66 20.12
CA VAL A 222 -9.46 7.48 19.88
C VAL A 222 -10.15 8.84 19.67
N GLY A 223 -9.84 9.83 20.52
CA GLY A 223 -10.32 11.21 20.35
C GLY A 223 -9.90 11.81 19.00
N ASN A 224 -8.65 11.64 18.62
CA ASN A 224 -8.13 12.14 17.34
C ASN A 224 -8.83 11.51 16.13
N ILE A 225 -9.18 10.23 16.16
CA ILE A 225 -9.96 9.58 15.09
C ILE A 225 -11.36 10.19 15.02
N ALA A 226 -12.03 10.36 16.16
CA ALA A 226 -13.37 10.97 16.22
C ALA A 226 -13.36 12.42 15.73
N ASP A 227 -12.37 13.20 16.15
CA ASP A 227 -12.21 14.59 15.69
C ASP A 227 -11.85 14.66 14.21
N GLY A 228 -10.99 13.74 13.71
CA GLY A 228 -10.68 13.61 12.30
C GLY A 228 -11.93 13.33 11.46
N LEU A 229 -12.79 12.41 11.91
CA LEU A 229 -14.06 12.09 11.24
C LEU A 229 -15.00 13.30 11.22
N ARG A 230 -15.12 14.04 12.34
CA ARG A 230 -15.93 15.25 12.41
C ARG A 230 -15.42 16.33 11.45
N GLU A 231 -14.11 16.57 11.45
CA GLU A 231 -13.50 17.60 10.61
C GLU A 231 -13.61 17.27 9.12
N VAL A 232 -13.37 16.01 8.74
CA VAL A 232 -13.58 15.51 7.38
C VAL A 232 -15.04 15.68 6.96
N GLY A 233 -16.00 15.38 7.85
CA GLY A 233 -17.43 15.57 7.58
C GLY A 233 -17.82 17.05 7.43
N ARG A 234 -17.12 17.96 8.10
CA ARG A 234 -17.33 19.41 8.01
C ARG A 234 -16.63 20.06 6.81
N THR A 235 -15.62 19.38 6.25
CA THR A 235 -14.81 19.89 5.15
C THR A 235 -15.16 19.15 3.86
N PRO A 236 -16.07 19.67 3.00
CA PRO A 236 -16.58 18.95 1.82
C PRO A 236 -15.48 18.46 0.89
N LYS A 237 -14.40 19.22 0.72
CA LYS A 237 -13.25 18.85 -0.13
C LYS A 237 -12.51 17.62 0.44
N ALA A 238 -12.27 17.57 1.76
CA ALA A 238 -11.61 16.45 2.40
C ALA A 238 -12.52 15.21 2.42
N GLY A 239 -13.79 15.38 2.75
CA GLY A 239 -14.78 14.29 2.73
C GLY A 239 -14.93 13.66 1.35
N ALA A 240 -15.05 14.48 0.31
CA ALA A 240 -15.14 14.03 -1.06
C ALA A 240 -13.86 13.29 -1.50
N ALA A 241 -12.67 13.78 -1.13
CA ALA A 241 -11.41 13.14 -1.45
C ALA A 241 -11.26 11.76 -0.77
N ILE A 242 -11.55 11.66 0.52
CA ILE A 242 -11.44 10.39 1.28
C ILE A 242 -12.47 9.36 0.78
N THR A 243 -13.71 9.78 0.50
CA THR A 243 -14.74 8.90 -0.06
C THR A 243 -14.34 8.39 -1.45
N THR A 244 -13.80 9.26 -2.29
CA THR A 244 -13.31 8.85 -3.63
C THR A 244 -12.16 7.87 -3.52
N TYR A 245 -11.23 8.10 -2.59
CA TYR A 245 -10.14 7.18 -2.35
C TYR A 245 -10.63 5.81 -1.89
N PHE A 246 -11.55 5.75 -0.93
CA PHE A 246 -12.16 4.52 -0.46
C PHE A 246 -12.84 3.74 -1.60
N TRP A 247 -13.60 4.45 -2.45
CA TRP A 247 -14.31 3.87 -3.59
C TRP A 247 -13.34 3.29 -4.62
N LEU A 248 -12.30 4.04 -4.99
CA LEU A 248 -11.21 3.56 -5.84
C LEU A 248 -10.49 2.35 -5.24
N ARG A 249 -10.30 2.36 -3.92
CA ARG A 249 -9.62 1.28 -3.23
C ARG A 249 -10.45 0.00 -3.20
N LEU A 250 -11.76 0.11 -3.08
CA LEU A 250 -12.68 -1.04 -3.22
C LEU A 250 -12.52 -1.69 -4.59
N LEU A 251 -12.56 -0.89 -5.66
CA LEU A 251 -12.38 -1.38 -7.01
C LEU A 251 -11.03 -2.07 -7.20
N TRP A 252 -9.96 -1.44 -6.74
CA TRP A 252 -8.61 -1.99 -6.78
C TRP A 252 -8.52 -3.33 -6.04
N SER A 253 -8.99 -3.38 -4.80
CA SER A 253 -8.93 -4.59 -3.97
C SER A 253 -9.75 -5.73 -4.58
N PHE A 254 -10.96 -5.44 -5.04
CA PHE A 254 -11.82 -6.41 -5.71
C PHE A 254 -11.16 -6.95 -6.97
N SER A 255 -10.60 -6.08 -7.81
CA SER A 255 -9.96 -6.48 -9.06
C SER A 255 -8.74 -7.36 -8.84
N ILE A 256 -7.88 -7.03 -7.87
CA ILE A 256 -6.68 -7.82 -7.56
C ILE A 256 -7.07 -9.24 -7.10
N VAL A 257 -8.05 -9.37 -6.22
CA VAL A 257 -8.50 -10.69 -5.74
C VAL A 257 -9.18 -11.46 -6.88
N SER A 258 -10.03 -10.81 -7.68
CA SER A 258 -10.75 -11.44 -8.80
C SER A 258 -9.79 -11.93 -9.89
N ILE A 259 -8.73 -11.19 -10.22
CA ILE A 259 -7.74 -11.60 -11.24
C ILE A 259 -7.11 -12.94 -10.88
N GLY A 260 -6.82 -13.20 -9.60
CA GLY A 260 -6.30 -14.48 -9.15
C GLY A 260 -7.24 -15.66 -9.47
N PHE A 261 -8.55 -15.45 -9.31
CA PHE A 261 -9.54 -16.49 -9.64
C PHE A 261 -9.75 -16.64 -11.15
N VAL A 262 -9.81 -15.53 -11.88
CA VAL A 262 -9.94 -15.56 -13.35
C VAL A 262 -8.74 -16.25 -13.99
N ALA A 263 -7.54 -15.98 -13.52
CA ALA A 263 -6.33 -16.64 -14.02
C ALA A 263 -6.39 -18.16 -13.80
N ARG A 264 -6.90 -18.60 -12.64
CA ARG A 264 -7.07 -20.02 -12.33
C ARG A 264 -8.00 -20.76 -13.32
N GLU A 265 -9.12 -20.15 -13.68
CA GLU A 265 -10.14 -20.87 -14.44
C GLU A 265 -10.00 -20.77 -15.95
N LEU A 266 -9.43 -19.65 -16.45
CA LEU A 266 -9.34 -19.41 -17.89
C LEU A 266 -8.15 -20.08 -18.57
N LEU A 267 -7.07 -20.36 -17.86
CA LEU A 267 -5.78 -20.39 -18.53
C LEU A 267 -4.91 -21.62 -18.24
N GLY A 268 -5.36 -22.54 -17.39
CA GLY A 268 -4.69 -23.83 -17.18
C GLY A 268 -3.16 -23.68 -16.97
N ASN A 269 -2.34 -24.34 -17.75
CA ASN A 269 -0.87 -24.42 -17.57
C ASN A 269 -0.07 -23.14 -17.92
N GLU A 270 -0.71 -22.00 -18.26
CA GLU A 270 -0.01 -20.74 -18.58
C GLU A 270 -0.06 -19.69 -17.44
N GLU A 271 -0.33 -20.11 -16.25
CA GLU A 271 -0.63 -19.30 -15.06
C GLU A 271 0.39 -18.20 -14.76
N MET A 272 1.68 -18.56 -14.78
CA MET A 272 2.75 -17.60 -14.51
C MET A 272 2.79 -16.50 -15.57
N THR A 273 2.64 -16.86 -16.83
CA THR A 273 2.64 -15.90 -17.94
C THR A 273 1.56 -14.84 -17.75
N ILE A 274 0.38 -15.24 -17.28
CA ILE A 274 -0.75 -14.33 -17.06
C ILE A 274 -0.51 -13.41 -15.87
N LEU A 275 -0.07 -13.97 -14.74
CA LEU A 275 0.28 -13.17 -13.56
C LEU A 275 1.38 -12.15 -13.86
N VAL A 276 2.40 -12.54 -14.66
CA VAL A 276 3.47 -11.65 -15.10
C VAL A 276 2.93 -10.58 -16.04
N ILE A 277 2.13 -10.95 -17.04
CA ILE A 277 1.60 -10.00 -18.03
C ILE A 277 0.62 -9.03 -17.36
N THR A 278 -0.34 -9.53 -16.58
CA THR A 278 -1.35 -8.68 -15.92
C THR A 278 -0.75 -7.86 -14.80
N GLY A 279 0.08 -8.45 -13.95
CA GLY A 279 0.79 -7.74 -12.89
C GLY A 279 1.79 -6.72 -13.43
N GLY A 280 2.54 -7.09 -14.46
CA GLY A 280 3.48 -6.21 -15.16
C GLY A 280 2.78 -5.03 -15.83
N ALA A 281 1.68 -5.26 -16.54
CA ALA A 281 0.88 -4.22 -17.16
C ALA A 281 0.31 -3.26 -16.10
N GLY A 282 -0.21 -3.79 -15.00
CA GLY A 282 -0.71 -2.99 -13.87
C GLY A 282 0.39 -2.15 -13.22
N ALA A 283 1.58 -2.72 -13.03
CA ALA A 283 2.73 -2.00 -12.49
C ALA A 283 3.21 -0.87 -13.41
N ILE A 284 3.28 -1.11 -14.72
CA ILE A 284 3.62 -0.07 -15.72
C ILE A 284 2.57 1.05 -15.69
N GLY A 285 1.29 0.70 -15.67
CA GLY A 285 0.19 1.67 -15.53
C GLY A 285 0.34 2.52 -14.26
N ALA A 286 0.60 1.87 -13.13
CA ALA A 286 0.80 2.53 -11.85
C ALA A 286 1.98 3.53 -11.87
N VAL A 287 3.13 3.12 -12.41
CA VAL A 287 4.30 3.99 -12.55
C VAL A 287 4.00 5.18 -13.46
N LEU A 288 3.34 4.96 -14.59
CA LEU A 288 2.97 6.04 -15.50
C LEU A 288 1.96 7.00 -14.87
N GLY A 289 0.95 6.49 -14.15
CA GLY A 289 -0.02 7.29 -13.40
C GLY A 289 0.68 8.17 -12.36
N PHE A 290 1.64 7.59 -11.61
CA PHE A 290 2.45 8.31 -10.63
C PHE A 290 3.31 9.41 -11.28
N VAL A 291 4.06 9.08 -12.33
CA VAL A 291 5.02 10.00 -12.99
C VAL A 291 4.31 11.14 -13.73
N LEU A 292 3.15 10.85 -14.32
CA LEU A 292 2.41 11.85 -15.10
C LEU A 292 1.49 12.73 -14.24
N ALA A 293 1.17 12.32 -13.01
CA ALA A 293 0.26 13.05 -12.13
C ALA A 293 0.61 14.55 -11.97
N PRO A 294 1.87 14.96 -11.67
CA PRO A 294 2.18 16.39 -11.52
C PRO A 294 1.92 17.20 -12.80
N ARG A 295 2.30 16.64 -13.98
CA ARG A 295 2.10 17.32 -15.26
C ARG A 295 0.63 17.44 -15.62
N LEU A 296 -0.18 16.42 -15.30
CA LEU A 296 -1.61 16.42 -15.58
C LEU A 296 -2.36 17.35 -14.63
N VAL A 297 -1.96 17.45 -13.36
CA VAL A 297 -2.51 18.42 -12.40
C VAL A 297 -2.28 19.84 -12.89
N GLU A 298 -1.10 20.18 -13.41
CA GLU A 298 -0.81 21.49 -13.98
C GLU A 298 -1.67 21.81 -15.20
N ARG A 299 -1.93 20.82 -16.07
CA ARG A 299 -2.68 21.01 -17.33
C ARG A 299 -4.20 21.10 -17.14
N VAL A 300 -4.75 20.27 -16.27
CA VAL A 300 -6.22 20.11 -16.13
C VAL A 300 -6.86 21.22 -15.29
N LYS A 301 -6.08 22.10 -14.63
CA LYS A 301 -6.52 23.26 -13.83
C LYS A 301 -7.46 22.96 -12.65
N THR A 302 -8.08 21.77 -12.59
CA THR A 302 -8.96 21.36 -11.49
C THR A 302 -8.61 19.93 -11.04
N THR A 303 -8.26 19.80 -9.76
CA THR A 303 -7.92 18.51 -9.17
C THR A 303 -9.12 17.55 -9.18
N GLY A 304 -10.32 18.06 -8.96
CA GLY A 304 -11.55 17.25 -8.99
C GLY A 304 -11.82 16.62 -10.35
N THR A 305 -11.66 17.36 -11.44
CA THR A 305 -11.84 16.84 -12.81
C THR A 305 -10.84 15.76 -13.13
N LEU A 306 -9.58 15.93 -12.73
CA LEU A 306 -8.53 14.94 -12.95
C LEU A 306 -8.82 13.62 -12.20
N VAL A 307 -9.24 13.71 -10.93
CA VAL A 307 -9.60 12.54 -10.12
C VAL A 307 -10.78 11.79 -10.72
N LEU A 308 -11.83 12.50 -11.12
CA LEU A 308 -13.00 11.88 -11.74
C LEU A 308 -12.64 11.23 -13.08
N GLY A 309 -11.85 11.91 -13.92
CA GLY A 309 -11.37 11.36 -15.19
C GLY A 309 -10.54 10.09 -15.01
N ALA A 310 -9.62 10.09 -14.06
CA ALA A 310 -8.81 8.91 -13.71
C ALA A 310 -9.69 7.75 -13.18
N SER A 311 -10.69 8.07 -12.36
CA SER A 311 -11.66 7.08 -11.86
C SER A 311 -12.53 6.50 -12.96
N LEU A 312 -13.00 7.34 -13.88
CA LEU A 312 -13.77 6.89 -15.05
C LEU A 312 -12.97 5.95 -15.93
N VAL A 313 -11.69 6.28 -16.20
CA VAL A 313 -10.81 5.42 -17.00
C VAL A 313 -10.61 4.06 -16.34
N ALA A 314 -10.34 4.02 -15.03
CA ALA A 314 -10.17 2.77 -14.29
C ALA A 314 -11.46 1.92 -14.29
N GLY A 315 -12.60 2.54 -14.00
CA GLY A 315 -13.89 1.83 -13.96
C GLY A 315 -14.34 1.33 -15.33
N ALA A 316 -14.17 2.15 -16.38
CA ALA A 316 -14.50 1.77 -17.75
C ALA A 316 -13.62 0.63 -18.25
N ALA A 317 -12.33 0.64 -17.93
CA ALA A 317 -11.43 -0.46 -18.28
C ALA A 317 -11.88 -1.79 -17.67
N ILE A 318 -12.27 -1.79 -16.38
CA ILE A 318 -12.78 -2.99 -15.72
C ILE A 318 -14.14 -3.43 -16.32
N MET A 319 -15.04 -2.49 -16.56
CA MET A 319 -16.35 -2.81 -17.14
C MET A 319 -16.24 -3.41 -18.54
N VAL A 320 -15.35 -2.88 -19.39
CA VAL A 320 -15.22 -3.30 -20.79
C VAL A 320 -14.36 -4.54 -20.91
N PHE A 321 -13.18 -4.54 -20.33
CA PHE A 321 -12.20 -5.61 -20.51
C PHE A 321 -12.34 -6.75 -19.51
N GLY A 322 -12.99 -6.53 -18.37
CA GLY A 322 -13.23 -7.57 -17.37
C GLY A 322 -14.19 -8.68 -17.81
N ALA A 323 -15.06 -8.39 -18.79
CA ALA A 323 -15.94 -9.39 -19.40
C ALA A 323 -15.26 -10.21 -20.51
N ILE A 324 -14.06 -9.79 -20.94
CA ILE A 324 -13.33 -10.44 -22.04
C ILE A 324 -12.31 -11.39 -21.45
N GLU A 325 -12.58 -12.67 -21.58
CA GLU A 325 -11.76 -13.75 -21.05
C GLU A 325 -10.52 -13.99 -21.93
N MET A 326 -9.66 -13.00 -22.02
CA MET A 326 -8.42 -13.04 -22.80
C MET A 326 -7.27 -12.37 -22.02
N ASN A 327 -6.06 -12.95 -22.08
CA ASN A 327 -4.86 -12.41 -21.42
C ASN A 327 -4.59 -10.95 -21.76
N VAL A 328 -4.73 -10.58 -23.05
CA VAL A 328 -4.51 -9.21 -23.51
C VAL A 328 -5.55 -8.25 -22.92
N ALA A 329 -6.80 -8.67 -22.83
CA ALA A 329 -7.86 -7.85 -22.23
C ALA A 329 -7.59 -7.61 -20.73
N LEU A 330 -7.20 -8.65 -19.98
CA LEU A 330 -6.81 -8.53 -18.58
C LEU A 330 -5.60 -7.62 -18.40
N ALA A 331 -4.61 -7.70 -19.28
CA ALA A 331 -3.45 -6.81 -19.25
C ALA A 331 -3.84 -5.33 -19.49
N ILE A 332 -4.71 -5.07 -20.47
CA ILE A 332 -5.23 -3.72 -20.74
C ILE A 332 -6.03 -3.21 -19.55
N MET A 333 -6.89 -4.05 -18.98
CA MET A 333 -7.67 -3.74 -17.78
C MET A 333 -6.78 -3.33 -16.62
N THR A 334 -5.79 -4.16 -16.29
CA THR A 334 -4.89 -3.91 -15.14
C THR A 334 -4.00 -2.70 -15.37
N PHE A 335 -3.54 -2.47 -16.60
CA PHE A 335 -2.79 -1.25 -16.95
C PHE A 335 -3.60 0.02 -16.64
N TRP A 336 -4.82 0.11 -17.14
CA TRP A 336 -5.66 1.30 -16.94
C TRP A 336 -6.15 1.43 -15.49
N LEU A 337 -6.39 0.31 -14.80
CA LEU A 337 -6.67 0.31 -13.37
C LEU A 337 -5.48 0.89 -12.58
N GLY A 338 -4.26 0.40 -12.83
CA GLY A 338 -3.04 0.91 -12.20
C GLY A 338 -2.82 2.39 -12.48
N PHE A 339 -2.93 2.79 -13.74
CA PHE A 339 -2.78 4.18 -14.16
C PHE A 339 -3.81 5.10 -13.49
N GLY A 340 -5.09 4.77 -13.57
CA GLY A 340 -6.17 5.59 -13.00
C GLY A 340 -6.10 5.67 -11.48
N PHE A 341 -5.82 4.54 -10.81
CA PHE A 341 -5.70 4.50 -9.36
C PHE A 341 -4.57 5.40 -8.84
N PHE A 342 -3.35 5.26 -9.37
CA PHE A 342 -2.21 6.03 -8.87
C PHE A 342 -2.26 7.51 -9.27
N LEU A 343 -2.78 7.82 -10.45
CA LEU A 343 -3.05 9.21 -10.85
C LEU A 343 -4.06 9.88 -9.91
N ALA A 344 -5.18 9.20 -9.62
CA ALA A 344 -6.19 9.73 -8.71
C ALA A 344 -5.65 9.83 -7.28
N LYS A 345 -4.92 8.81 -6.80
CA LYS A 345 -4.40 8.78 -5.42
C LYS A 345 -3.52 9.98 -5.10
N ILE A 346 -2.55 10.29 -5.96
CA ILE A 346 -1.65 11.45 -5.73
C ILE A 346 -2.45 12.75 -5.70
N THR A 347 -3.40 12.88 -6.60
CA THR A 347 -4.25 14.07 -6.66
C THR A 347 -5.16 14.19 -5.43
N LEU A 348 -5.71 13.08 -4.95
CA LEU A 348 -6.52 13.02 -3.73
C LEU A 348 -5.70 13.34 -2.48
N ASP A 349 -4.47 12.83 -2.38
CA ASP A 349 -3.56 13.16 -1.28
C ASP A 349 -3.30 14.67 -1.21
N SER A 350 -3.09 15.31 -2.36
CA SER A 350 -2.94 16.77 -2.45
C SER A 350 -4.22 17.50 -2.03
N MET A 351 -5.39 17.03 -2.48
CA MET A 351 -6.68 17.63 -2.10
C MET A 351 -6.92 17.60 -0.59
N VAL A 352 -6.59 16.50 0.09
CA VAL A 352 -6.72 16.37 1.54
C VAL A 352 -5.74 17.29 2.26
N GLN A 353 -4.48 17.32 1.81
CA GLN A 353 -3.45 18.19 2.40
C GLN A 353 -3.78 19.68 2.27
N GLU A 354 -4.37 20.08 1.15
CA GLU A 354 -4.80 21.48 0.94
C GLU A 354 -6.08 21.84 1.71
N ALA A 355 -6.97 20.87 1.93
CA ALA A 355 -8.27 21.10 2.55
C ALA A 355 -8.20 21.18 4.07
N LEU A 356 -7.22 20.53 4.70
CA LEU A 356 -7.10 20.39 6.14
C LEU A 356 -5.88 21.13 6.67
N GLY A 357 -6.03 21.77 7.84
CA GLY A 357 -4.92 22.34 8.59
C GLY A 357 -3.94 21.29 9.07
N ASP A 358 -2.72 21.72 9.40
CA ASP A 358 -1.61 20.83 9.78
C ASP A 358 -1.97 19.87 10.94
N ASP A 359 -2.76 20.35 11.91
CA ASP A 359 -3.21 19.56 13.08
C ASP A 359 -4.14 18.40 12.71
N PHE A 360 -4.86 18.50 11.59
CA PHE A 360 -5.84 17.49 11.16
C PHE A 360 -5.31 16.58 10.04
N ARG A 361 -4.22 16.94 9.35
CA ARG A 361 -3.64 16.13 8.27
C ARG A 361 -3.28 14.72 8.74
N GLY A 362 -2.59 14.59 9.88
CA GLY A 362 -2.24 13.29 10.44
C GLY A 362 -3.45 12.43 10.78
N ARG A 363 -4.51 13.05 11.33
CA ARG A 363 -5.78 12.38 11.65
C ARG A 363 -6.51 11.90 10.39
N ALA A 364 -6.52 12.70 9.33
CA ALA A 364 -7.11 12.33 8.05
C ALA A 364 -6.37 11.15 7.39
N PHE A 365 -5.04 11.13 7.45
CA PHE A 365 -4.27 10.00 6.92
C PHE A 365 -4.50 8.70 7.71
N SER A 366 -4.79 8.77 9.01
CA SER A 366 -5.24 7.59 9.77
C SER A 366 -6.58 7.04 9.23
N LEU A 367 -7.50 7.91 8.80
CA LEU A 367 -8.75 7.49 8.15
C LEU A 367 -8.48 6.86 6.76
N TYR A 368 -7.49 7.33 6.02
CA TYR A 368 -7.05 6.67 4.78
C TYR A 368 -6.58 5.25 5.03
N ASP A 369 -5.81 5.02 6.09
CA ASP A 369 -5.31 3.69 6.43
C ASP A 369 -6.45 2.73 6.82
N ILE A 370 -7.42 3.23 7.58
CA ILE A 370 -8.63 2.46 7.91
C ILE A 370 -9.40 2.13 6.62
N ALA A 371 -9.65 3.11 5.76
CA ALA A 371 -10.35 2.93 4.49
C ALA A 371 -9.63 1.92 3.59
N TYR A 372 -8.30 1.99 3.54
CA TYR A 372 -7.44 1.09 2.78
C TYR A 372 -7.66 -0.38 3.15
N ASN A 373 -7.61 -0.68 4.45
CA ASN A 373 -7.71 -2.06 4.94
C ASN A 373 -9.17 -2.58 4.89
N LEU A 374 -10.13 -1.71 5.21
CA LEU A 374 -11.55 -2.04 5.14
C LEU A 374 -11.98 -2.39 3.71
N ALA A 375 -11.42 -1.72 2.71
CA ALA A 375 -11.68 -2.02 1.30
C ALA A 375 -11.29 -3.47 0.93
N TRP A 376 -10.19 -4.00 1.46
CA TRP A 376 -9.81 -5.41 1.26
C TRP A 376 -10.81 -6.39 1.87
N VAL A 377 -11.26 -6.12 3.09
CA VAL A 377 -12.24 -6.95 3.79
C VAL A 377 -13.58 -6.96 3.04
N ILE A 378 -14.03 -5.79 2.58
CA ILE A 378 -15.28 -5.67 1.82
C ILE A 378 -15.16 -6.34 0.46
N ALA A 379 -14.03 -6.20 -0.23
CA ALA A 379 -13.79 -6.85 -1.52
C ALA A 379 -13.82 -8.38 -1.40
N ALA A 380 -13.11 -8.94 -0.41
CA ALA A 380 -13.13 -10.37 -0.14
C ALA A 380 -14.53 -10.87 0.27
N GLY A 381 -15.25 -10.08 1.08
CA GLY A 381 -16.65 -10.38 1.45
C GLY A 381 -17.60 -10.36 0.27
N GLY A 382 -17.44 -9.40 -0.63
CA GLY A 382 -18.22 -9.32 -1.87
C GLY A 382 -17.96 -10.53 -2.78
N LEU A 383 -16.70 -10.91 -2.94
CA LEU A 383 -16.37 -12.13 -3.69
C LEU A 383 -17.01 -13.37 -3.07
N LYS A 384 -16.94 -13.54 -1.75
CA LYS A 384 -17.59 -14.67 -1.08
C LYS A 384 -19.07 -14.80 -1.42
N VAL A 385 -19.79 -13.68 -1.56
CA VAL A 385 -21.25 -13.66 -1.79
C VAL A 385 -21.60 -13.83 -3.26
N PHE A 386 -20.82 -13.23 -4.16
CA PHE A 386 -21.20 -13.09 -5.57
C PHE A 386 -20.35 -13.93 -6.53
N TYR A 387 -19.24 -14.49 -6.05
CA TYR A 387 -18.37 -15.28 -6.92
C TYR A 387 -19.03 -16.60 -7.36
N SER A 388 -19.02 -16.84 -8.65
CA SER A 388 -19.32 -18.13 -9.28
C SER A 388 -18.40 -18.28 -10.50
N PRO A 389 -17.79 -19.46 -10.71
CA PRO A 389 -16.96 -19.73 -11.88
C PRO A 389 -17.63 -19.36 -13.20
N ASP A 390 -18.92 -19.70 -13.34
CA ASP A 390 -19.67 -19.53 -14.58
C ASP A 390 -19.92 -18.07 -14.98
N ILE A 391 -19.79 -17.12 -14.04
CA ILE A 391 -20.13 -15.70 -14.28
C ILE A 391 -19.01 -14.74 -13.91
N GLN A 392 -17.78 -15.20 -13.73
CA GLN A 392 -16.70 -14.37 -13.19
C GLN A 392 -16.35 -13.16 -14.08
N GLY A 393 -16.30 -13.31 -15.39
CA GLY A 393 -16.09 -12.18 -16.30
C GLY A 393 -17.24 -11.17 -16.21
N LEU A 394 -18.48 -11.65 -16.13
CA LEU A 394 -19.64 -10.79 -15.91
C LEU A 394 -19.59 -10.11 -14.55
N LEU A 395 -19.13 -10.80 -13.50
CA LEU A 395 -18.97 -10.24 -12.15
C LEU A 395 -17.95 -9.08 -12.15
N ILE A 396 -16.80 -9.25 -12.81
CA ILE A 396 -15.81 -8.19 -12.94
C ILE A 396 -16.37 -6.99 -13.70
N ALA A 397 -17.05 -7.22 -14.82
CA ALA A 397 -17.70 -6.15 -15.58
C ALA A 397 -18.79 -5.44 -14.78
N ALA A 398 -19.62 -6.18 -14.04
CA ALA A 398 -20.65 -5.63 -13.17
C ALA A 398 -20.04 -4.76 -12.05
N MET A 399 -18.92 -5.17 -11.48
CA MET A 399 -18.19 -4.36 -10.50
C MET A 399 -17.68 -3.05 -11.11
N GLY A 400 -17.17 -3.08 -12.35
CA GLY A 400 -16.83 -1.87 -13.09
C GLY A 400 -18.04 -0.94 -13.27
N ALA A 401 -19.21 -1.50 -13.64
CA ALA A 401 -20.45 -0.74 -13.79
C ALA A 401 -20.91 -0.12 -12.46
N VAL A 402 -20.94 -0.89 -11.37
CA VAL A 402 -21.29 -0.41 -10.02
C VAL A 402 -20.33 0.70 -9.59
N PHE A 403 -19.04 0.52 -9.86
CA PHE A 403 -18.04 1.55 -9.57
C PHE A 403 -18.33 2.84 -10.33
N LEU A 404 -18.64 2.78 -11.62
CA LEU A 404 -18.96 3.96 -12.44
C LEU A 404 -20.23 4.68 -11.95
N VAL A 405 -21.25 3.95 -11.48
CA VAL A 405 -22.42 4.54 -10.84
C VAL A 405 -22.01 5.31 -9.57
N GLY A 406 -21.14 4.74 -8.73
CA GLY A 406 -20.60 5.44 -7.58
C GLY A 406 -19.77 6.68 -7.96
N VAL A 407 -18.97 6.62 -9.02
CA VAL A 407 -18.23 7.77 -9.56
C VAL A 407 -19.19 8.87 -10.03
N ALA A 408 -20.33 8.53 -10.63
CA ALA A 408 -21.34 9.51 -11.01
C ALA A 408 -21.94 10.21 -9.78
N GLY A 409 -22.23 9.46 -8.70
CA GLY A 409 -22.64 10.05 -7.42
C GLY A 409 -21.58 10.98 -6.80
N ILE A 410 -20.32 10.55 -6.82
CA ILE A 410 -19.19 11.38 -6.36
C ILE A 410 -19.04 12.64 -7.24
N ALA A 411 -19.22 12.54 -8.55
CA ALA A 411 -19.18 13.66 -9.47
C ALA A 411 -20.28 14.70 -9.17
N ALA A 412 -21.49 14.23 -8.83
CA ALA A 412 -22.56 15.12 -8.36
C ALA A 412 -22.18 15.83 -7.08
N TRP A 413 -21.57 15.12 -6.11
CA TRP A 413 -21.05 15.75 -4.90
C TRP A 413 -19.96 16.78 -5.20
N TYR A 414 -18.96 16.46 -6.04
CA TYR A 414 -17.90 17.38 -6.45
C TYR A 414 -18.48 18.65 -7.09
N ARG A 415 -19.48 18.51 -7.94
CA ARG A 415 -20.18 19.65 -8.56
C ARG A 415 -20.85 20.53 -7.51
N ASN A 416 -21.61 19.95 -6.58
CA ASN A 416 -22.33 20.68 -5.54
C ASN A 416 -21.37 21.35 -4.54
N ALA A 417 -20.18 20.77 -4.32
CA ALA A 417 -19.15 21.33 -3.47
C ALA A 417 -18.22 22.33 -4.20
N GLY A 418 -18.47 22.63 -5.49
CA GLY A 418 -17.67 23.57 -6.27
C GLY A 418 -16.25 23.07 -6.61
N LEU A 419 -15.98 21.76 -6.47
CA LEU A 419 -14.65 21.18 -6.67
C LEU A 419 -14.28 20.97 -8.15
N LEU A 420 -15.23 21.18 -9.06
CA LEU A 420 -15.03 21.10 -10.51
C LEU A 420 -14.77 22.46 -11.16
N SER A 421 -14.96 23.56 -10.43
CA SER A 421 -14.65 24.90 -10.92
C SER A 421 -13.16 25.20 -10.78
N ALA A 422 -12.59 25.86 -11.77
CA ALA A 422 -11.18 26.27 -11.74
C ALA A 422 -10.94 27.16 -10.52
N VAL A 423 -9.98 26.80 -9.69
CA VAL A 423 -9.51 27.68 -8.61
C VAL A 423 -8.86 28.90 -9.28
N ALA A 424 -9.38 30.10 -9.01
CA ALA A 424 -8.73 31.32 -9.46
C ALA A 424 -7.27 31.32 -9.00
N PRO A 425 -6.32 31.72 -9.86
CA PRO A 425 -4.91 31.71 -9.49
C PRO A 425 -4.74 32.56 -8.23
N ARG A 426 -4.21 31.96 -7.15
CA ARG A 426 -3.80 32.71 -5.97
C ARG A 426 -2.81 33.76 -6.43
N SER A 427 -3.21 35.04 -6.36
CA SER A 427 -2.26 36.14 -6.47
C SER A 427 -1.18 35.90 -5.41
N VAL A 428 0.03 35.63 -5.87
CA VAL A 428 1.23 35.60 -5.02
C VAL A 428 1.34 36.97 -4.38
N ARG A 429 1.01 37.07 -3.10
CA ARG A 429 1.36 38.22 -2.26
C ARG A 429 2.57 37.85 -1.42
#